data_d907cc29db09d1cde3506bfd44f42464
#
_entry.id   d907cc29db09d1cde3506bfd44f42464
#
_cell.length_a   1.000
_cell.length_b   1.000
_cell.length_c   1.000
_cell.angle_alpha   90.00
_cell.angle_beta   90.00
_cell.angle_gamma   90.00
#
_symmetry.space_group_name_H-M   'P 1'
#
loop_
_entity.id
_entity.type
_entity.pdbx_description
1 polymer ?
#
loop_
_entity_poly.entity_id
_entity_poly.type
_entity_poly.pdbx_seq_one_letter_code
_entity_poly.pdbx_strand_id
1 'polypeptide(L)'
;MFSTRNFNRSKPVLFILILFPSLLWAYQFVTGNLGVNPIEKLMDELGLMALRLIIITLMITTLSNIKPLKSIVVLRRMIGLFAFYYVCLHFSTYIVLDHFLDMKFIIQDIIKRPFITFGFISFLFLIPLASTSTNKMIKRLGFKLWKKIHYLIYPVAILASMHFYVLVRADKTEPVIYMGIIILLLLHRIFKRLTRPQLAQ
;
A
#
# COMPACT_ATOMS: atom_id res chain seq x y z
N MET A 1 -2.07 25.53 14.69
CA MET A 1 -2.48 24.17 15.09
C MET A 1 -3.33 23.58 13.96
N PHE A 2 -2.89 22.48 13.32
CA PHE A 2 -3.64 21.87 12.21
C PHE A 2 -4.90 21.20 12.74
N SER A 3 -6.08 21.71 12.33
CA SER A 3 -7.39 21.19 12.75
C SER A 3 -7.79 19.98 11.92
N THR A 4 -8.47 18.99 12.54
CA THR A 4 -9.13 17.87 11.84
C THR A 4 -10.10 18.34 10.75
N ARG A 5 -10.72 19.51 10.93
CA ARG A 5 -11.62 20.16 9.96
C ARG A 5 -10.87 20.51 8.66
N ASN A 6 -9.64 21.01 8.75
CA ASN A 6 -8.84 21.37 7.58
C ASN A 6 -8.47 20.12 6.77
N PHE A 7 -8.04 19.03 7.42
CA PHE A 7 -7.74 17.75 6.75
C PHE A 7 -8.99 17.09 6.17
N ASN A 8 -10.16 17.22 6.79
CA ASN A 8 -11.41 16.74 6.20
C ASN A 8 -11.80 17.53 4.94
N ARG A 9 -11.56 18.85 4.91
CA ARG A 9 -11.79 19.68 3.73
C ARG A 9 -10.83 19.37 2.58
N SER A 10 -9.60 18.96 2.86
CA SER A 10 -8.61 18.59 1.82
C SER A 10 -8.84 17.19 1.21
N LYS A 11 -9.68 16.34 1.83
CA LYS A 11 -9.93 14.98 1.31
C LYS A 11 -10.37 14.92 -0.15
N PRO A 12 -11.32 15.73 -0.64
CA PRO A 12 -11.74 15.67 -2.05
C PRO A 12 -10.59 15.99 -3.00
N VAL A 13 -9.78 17.00 -2.67
CA VAL A 13 -8.63 17.39 -3.48
C VAL A 13 -7.59 16.27 -3.49
N LEU A 14 -7.25 15.72 -2.32
CA LEU A 14 -6.32 14.59 -2.20
C LEU A 14 -6.84 13.35 -2.91
N PHE A 15 -8.15 13.10 -2.87
CA PHE A 15 -8.78 12.00 -3.59
C PHE A 15 -8.52 12.11 -5.09
N ILE A 16 -8.78 13.29 -5.67
CA ILE A 16 -8.56 13.56 -7.09
C ILE A 16 -7.06 13.45 -7.43
N LEU A 17 -6.18 14.03 -6.62
CA LEU A 17 -4.73 13.98 -6.83
C LEU A 17 -4.18 12.56 -6.81
N ILE A 18 -4.69 11.69 -5.94
CA ILE A 18 -4.24 10.29 -5.86
C ILE A 18 -4.87 9.45 -6.97
N LEU A 19 -6.10 9.76 -7.40
CA LEU A 19 -6.77 9.06 -8.50
C LEU A 19 -6.18 9.42 -9.87
N PHE A 20 -5.80 10.69 -10.05
CA PHE A 20 -5.38 11.25 -11.33
C PHE A 20 -4.27 10.44 -12.05
N PRO A 21 -3.17 9.99 -11.39
CA PRO A 21 -2.14 9.21 -12.05
C PRO A 21 -2.66 7.94 -12.73
N SER A 22 -3.57 7.20 -12.09
CA SER A 22 -4.12 5.98 -12.69
C SER A 22 -4.95 6.26 -13.95
N LEU A 23 -5.69 7.36 -13.98
CA LEU A 23 -6.44 7.80 -15.17
C LEU A 23 -5.50 8.25 -16.27
N LEU A 24 -4.42 8.97 -15.92
CA LEU A 24 -3.41 9.42 -16.88
C LEU A 24 -2.68 8.23 -17.52
N TRP A 25 -2.25 7.25 -16.72
CA TRP A 25 -1.58 6.05 -17.25
C TRP A 25 -2.53 5.19 -18.10
N ALA A 26 -3.80 5.07 -17.71
CA ALA A 26 -4.81 4.39 -18.53
C ALA A 26 -5.01 5.10 -19.87
N TYR A 27 -5.09 6.43 -19.88
CA TYR A 27 -5.17 7.23 -21.10
C TYR A 27 -3.93 7.03 -21.97
N GLN A 28 -2.73 7.13 -21.41
CA GLN A 28 -1.47 6.93 -22.12
C GLN A 28 -1.34 5.52 -22.70
N PHE A 29 -1.82 4.52 -21.97
CA PHE A 29 -1.86 3.13 -22.43
C PHE A 29 -2.74 2.99 -23.68
N VAL A 30 -3.97 3.51 -23.64
CA VAL A 30 -4.92 3.44 -24.76
C VAL A 30 -4.45 4.23 -25.99
N THR A 31 -3.78 5.37 -25.78
CA THR A 31 -3.26 6.22 -26.87
C THR A 31 -1.88 5.80 -27.38
N GLY A 32 -1.28 4.73 -26.83
CA GLY A 32 0.05 4.25 -27.24
C GLY A 32 1.21 5.13 -26.76
N ASN A 33 0.98 6.07 -25.83
CA ASN A 33 1.97 7.03 -25.35
C ASN A 33 2.72 6.57 -24.09
N LEU A 34 2.59 5.30 -23.68
CA LEU A 34 3.21 4.80 -22.46
C LEU A 34 4.65 4.27 -22.66
N GLY A 35 5.15 4.29 -23.88
CA GLY A 35 6.51 3.88 -24.24
C GLY A 35 6.56 2.54 -24.98
N VAL A 36 7.77 1.98 -25.10
CA VAL A 36 8.05 0.80 -25.94
C VAL A 36 7.41 -0.48 -25.38
N ASN A 37 7.40 -0.64 -24.06
CA ASN A 37 6.77 -1.77 -23.36
C ASN A 37 5.64 -1.28 -22.44
N PRO A 38 4.45 -0.99 -22.99
CA PRO A 38 3.40 -0.29 -22.28
C PRO A 38 2.79 -1.11 -21.12
N ILE A 39 2.73 -2.45 -21.24
CA ILE A 39 2.17 -3.31 -20.20
C ILE A 39 3.09 -3.32 -18.96
N GLU A 40 4.39 -3.56 -19.18
CA GLU A 40 5.40 -3.55 -18.11
C GLU A 40 5.45 -2.18 -17.43
N LYS A 41 5.50 -1.10 -18.22
CA LYS A 41 5.51 0.26 -17.69
C LYS A 41 4.28 0.58 -16.85
N LEU A 42 3.08 0.19 -17.32
CA LEU A 42 1.84 0.38 -16.57
C LEU A 42 1.88 -0.40 -15.24
N MET A 43 2.34 -1.64 -15.29
CA MET A 43 2.45 -2.51 -14.12
C MET A 43 3.43 -1.92 -13.09
N ASP A 44 4.58 -1.43 -13.53
CA ASP A 44 5.59 -0.81 -12.67
C ASP A 44 5.07 0.45 -11.97
N GLU A 45 4.45 1.37 -12.72
CA GLU A 45 3.91 2.62 -12.17
C GLU A 45 2.79 2.36 -11.14
N LEU A 46 1.88 1.41 -11.44
CA LEU A 46 0.80 1.04 -10.53
C LEU A 46 1.35 0.38 -9.25
N GLY A 47 2.33 -0.53 -9.38
CA GLY A 47 2.97 -1.19 -8.25
C GLY A 47 3.76 -0.22 -7.37
N LEU A 48 4.51 0.68 -7.99
CA LEU A 48 5.30 1.68 -7.28
C LEU A 48 4.41 2.69 -6.55
N MET A 49 3.30 3.13 -7.18
CA MET A 49 2.32 4.00 -6.52
C MET A 49 1.67 3.31 -5.32
N ALA A 50 1.31 2.04 -5.44
CA ALA A 50 0.78 1.24 -4.33
C ALA A 50 1.76 1.20 -3.14
N LEU A 51 3.04 0.91 -3.40
CA LEU A 51 4.09 0.87 -2.36
C LEU A 51 4.28 2.23 -1.69
N ARG A 52 4.30 3.32 -2.46
CA ARG A 52 4.37 4.70 -1.93
C ARG A 52 3.20 5.00 -1.00
N LEU A 53 1.98 4.60 -1.37
CA LEU A 53 0.79 4.83 -0.54
C LEU A 53 0.78 3.96 0.73
N ILE A 54 1.31 2.74 0.69
CA ILE A 54 1.55 1.91 1.88
C ILE A 54 2.51 2.64 2.84
N ILE A 55 3.63 3.13 2.34
CA ILE A 55 4.61 3.89 3.12
C ILE A 55 3.98 5.15 3.73
N ILE A 56 3.25 5.93 2.94
CA ILE A 56 2.56 7.14 3.42
C ILE A 56 1.55 6.77 4.53
N THR A 57 0.81 5.67 4.40
CA THR A 57 -0.11 5.18 5.43
C THR A 57 0.62 4.83 6.73
N LEU A 58 1.82 4.25 6.65
CA LEU A 58 2.68 4.00 7.79
C LEU A 58 3.23 5.31 8.38
N MET A 59 3.70 6.24 7.55
CA MET A 59 4.21 7.55 7.97
C MET A 59 3.15 8.35 8.72
N ILE A 60 1.92 8.43 8.21
CA ILE A 60 0.80 9.12 8.88
C ILE A 60 0.63 8.63 10.31
N THR A 61 0.68 7.33 10.54
CA THR A 61 0.53 6.76 11.89
C THR A 61 1.71 7.14 12.79
N THR A 62 2.91 7.23 12.25
CA THR A 62 4.11 7.64 13.00
C THR A 62 4.08 9.13 13.32
N LEU A 63 3.77 9.97 12.32
CA LEU A 63 3.69 11.42 12.44
C LEU A 63 2.52 11.87 13.34
N SER A 64 1.40 11.15 13.35
CA SER A 64 0.26 11.46 14.21
C SER A 64 0.55 11.35 15.72
N ASN A 65 1.71 10.81 16.09
CA ASN A 65 2.19 10.81 17.48
C ASN A 65 2.79 12.16 17.91
N ILE A 66 3.11 13.03 16.96
CA ILE A 66 3.63 14.38 17.22
C ILE A 66 2.44 15.31 17.42
N LYS A 67 2.38 16.04 18.55
CA LYS A 67 1.21 16.87 18.94
C LYS A 67 0.62 17.72 17.81
N PRO A 68 1.37 18.53 17.04
CA PRO A 68 0.80 19.39 15.99
C PRO A 68 0.24 18.59 14.81
N LEU A 69 0.70 17.34 14.56
CA LEU A 69 0.32 16.49 13.42
C LEU A 69 -0.74 15.42 13.75
N LYS A 70 -1.24 15.38 15.00
CA LYS A 70 -2.21 14.37 15.43
C LYS A 70 -3.44 14.24 14.50
N SER A 71 -3.86 15.36 13.94
CA SER A 71 -5.05 15.43 13.07
C SER A 71 -4.88 14.77 11.70
N ILE A 72 -3.63 14.51 11.23
CA ILE A 72 -3.37 13.88 9.93
C ILE A 72 -3.91 12.43 9.85
N VAL A 73 -4.14 11.79 11.01
CA VAL A 73 -4.65 10.42 11.10
C VAL A 73 -6.00 10.22 10.37
N VAL A 74 -6.77 11.28 10.15
CA VAL A 74 -8.06 11.21 9.42
C VAL A 74 -7.89 10.85 7.94
N LEU A 75 -6.69 11.05 7.37
CA LEU A 75 -6.35 10.72 5.98
C LEU A 75 -5.93 9.25 5.82
N ARG A 76 -5.50 8.57 6.89
CA ARG A 76 -4.92 7.23 6.84
C ARG A 76 -5.82 6.21 6.16
N ARG A 77 -7.13 6.24 6.46
CA ARG A 77 -8.08 5.30 5.86
C ARG A 77 -8.20 5.48 4.35
N MET A 78 -8.33 6.72 3.90
CA MET A 78 -8.44 7.04 2.48
C MET A 78 -7.19 6.60 1.71
N ILE A 79 -6.01 6.96 2.21
CA ILE A 79 -4.73 6.62 1.57
C ILE A 79 -4.50 5.11 1.57
N GLY A 80 -4.84 4.40 2.66
CA GLY A 80 -4.74 2.94 2.72
C GLY A 80 -5.69 2.22 1.74
N LEU A 81 -6.90 2.75 1.52
CA LEU A 81 -7.83 2.23 0.52
C LEU A 81 -7.34 2.50 -0.90
N PHE A 82 -6.71 3.64 -1.16
CA PHE A 82 -6.05 3.90 -2.44
C PHE A 82 -4.84 2.98 -2.68
N ALA A 83 -4.07 2.65 -1.64
CA ALA A 83 -3.02 1.64 -1.77
C ALA A 83 -3.61 0.30 -2.26
N PHE A 84 -4.71 -0.15 -1.67
CA PHE A 84 -5.41 -1.37 -2.13
C PHE A 84 -5.95 -1.23 -3.56
N TYR A 85 -6.54 -0.07 -3.91
CA TYR A 85 -7.00 0.22 -5.27
C TYR A 85 -5.87 0.06 -6.29
N TYR A 86 -4.69 0.66 -6.05
CA TYR A 86 -3.54 0.54 -6.94
C TYR A 86 -2.99 -0.88 -7.02
N VAL A 87 -2.99 -1.63 -5.91
CA VAL A 87 -2.63 -3.06 -5.93
C VAL A 87 -3.61 -3.87 -6.77
N CYS A 88 -4.91 -3.58 -6.70
CA CYS A 88 -5.91 -4.24 -7.54
C CYS A 88 -5.66 -3.95 -9.03
N LEU A 89 -5.38 -2.70 -9.41
CA LEU A 89 -5.04 -2.36 -10.79
C LEU A 89 -3.76 -3.05 -11.26
N HIS A 90 -2.70 -3.02 -10.45
CA HIS A 90 -1.43 -3.70 -10.72
C HIS A 90 -1.64 -5.20 -10.94
N PHE A 91 -2.38 -5.87 -10.07
CA PHE A 91 -2.68 -7.29 -10.18
C PHE A 91 -3.59 -7.60 -11.37
N SER A 92 -4.56 -6.72 -11.67
CA SER A 92 -5.40 -6.86 -12.86
C SER A 92 -4.58 -6.71 -14.17
N THR A 93 -3.63 -5.78 -14.21
CA THR A 93 -2.70 -5.62 -15.35
C THR A 93 -1.91 -6.91 -15.57
N TYR A 94 -1.37 -7.52 -14.52
CA TYR A 94 -0.65 -8.79 -14.56
C TYR A 94 -1.54 -9.93 -15.09
N ILE A 95 -2.76 -10.09 -14.56
CA ILE A 95 -3.65 -11.21 -14.95
C ILE A 95 -4.21 -11.01 -16.37
N VAL A 96 -4.68 -9.80 -16.70
CA VAL A 96 -5.47 -9.56 -17.91
C VAL A 96 -4.59 -9.20 -19.09
N LEU A 97 -3.62 -8.29 -18.90
CA LEU A 97 -2.83 -7.74 -20.00
C LEU A 97 -1.53 -8.51 -20.25
N ASP A 98 -0.87 -8.99 -19.19
CA ASP A 98 0.39 -9.72 -19.32
C ASP A 98 0.17 -11.22 -19.59
N HIS A 99 -0.77 -11.84 -18.88
CA HIS A 99 -1.03 -13.28 -18.97
C HIS A 99 -2.34 -13.67 -19.65
N PHE A 100 -3.12 -12.73 -20.20
CA PHE A 100 -4.34 -12.97 -20.96
C PHE A 100 -5.29 -13.98 -20.28
N LEU A 101 -5.40 -13.93 -18.95
CA LEU A 101 -6.23 -14.82 -18.11
C LEU A 101 -5.82 -16.32 -18.17
N ASP A 102 -4.60 -16.65 -18.57
CA ASP A 102 -4.10 -18.04 -18.49
C ASP A 102 -3.84 -18.44 -17.02
N MET A 103 -4.87 -18.98 -16.36
CA MET A 103 -4.84 -19.37 -14.96
C MET A 103 -3.77 -20.42 -14.66
N LYS A 104 -3.50 -21.33 -15.60
CA LYS A 104 -2.48 -22.36 -15.42
C LYS A 104 -1.10 -21.74 -15.33
N PHE A 105 -0.80 -20.82 -16.22
CA PHE A 105 0.47 -20.09 -16.23
C PHE A 105 0.63 -19.19 -15.00
N ILE A 106 -0.41 -18.43 -14.64
CA ILE A 106 -0.44 -17.57 -13.47
C ILE A 106 -0.14 -18.34 -12.18
N ILE A 107 -0.78 -19.50 -11.98
CA ILE A 107 -0.55 -20.34 -10.79
C ILE A 107 0.89 -20.85 -10.77
N GLN A 108 1.42 -21.31 -11.91
CA GLN A 108 2.80 -21.76 -12.00
C GLN A 108 3.80 -20.63 -11.70
N ASP A 109 3.53 -19.43 -12.18
CA ASP A 109 4.37 -18.24 -11.95
C ASP A 109 4.39 -17.85 -10.46
N ILE A 110 3.22 -17.83 -9.82
CA ILE A 110 3.13 -17.56 -8.38
C ILE A 110 3.95 -18.55 -7.55
N ILE A 111 3.98 -19.83 -7.94
CA ILE A 111 4.70 -20.88 -7.21
C ILE A 111 6.20 -20.83 -7.50
N LYS A 112 6.60 -20.62 -8.77
CA LYS A 112 7.99 -20.74 -9.22
C LYS A 112 8.82 -19.48 -9.04
N ARG A 113 8.20 -18.29 -9.01
CA ARG A 113 8.89 -17.01 -8.92
C ARG A 113 8.70 -16.36 -7.55
N PRO A 114 9.70 -16.39 -6.66
CA PRO A 114 9.55 -15.90 -5.27
C PRO A 114 9.04 -14.46 -5.17
N PHE A 115 9.45 -13.58 -6.10
CA PHE A 115 8.99 -12.19 -6.06
C PHE A 115 7.48 -12.08 -6.32
N ILE A 116 6.91 -12.89 -7.25
CA ILE A 116 5.47 -12.92 -7.49
C ILE A 116 4.74 -13.48 -6.26
N THR A 117 5.29 -14.52 -5.63
CA THR A 117 4.75 -15.09 -4.38
C THR A 117 4.65 -14.03 -3.28
N PHE A 118 5.70 -13.21 -3.07
CA PHE A 118 5.69 -12.13 -2.07
C PHE A 118 4.62 -11.09 -2.38
N GLY A 119 4.50 -10.66 -3.64
CA GLY A 119 3.47 -9.73 -4.08
C GLY A 119 2.06 -10.28 -3.88
N PHE A 120 1.84 -11.53 -4.26
CA PHE A 120 0.55 -12.19 -4.13
C PHE A 120 0.11 -12.37 -2.67
N ILE A 121 1.00 -12.81 -1.78
CA ILE A 121 0.70 -12.92 -0.34
C ILE A 121 0.41 -11.53 0.24
N SER A 122 1.17 -10.51 -0.16
CA SER A 122 0.91 -9.12 0.24
C SER A 122 -0.49 -8.65 -0.18
N PHE A 123 -0.90 -8.97 -1.41
CA PHE A 123 -2.25 -8.69 -1.91
C PHE A 123 -3.32 -9.39 -1.07
N LEU A 124 -3.17 -10.70 -0.80
CA LEU A 124 -4.11 -11.46 0.02
C LEU A 124 -4.28 -10.85 1.42
N PHE A 125 -3.20 -10.34 2.04
CA PHE A 125 -3.27 -9.67 3.33
C PHE A 125 -3.91 -8.27 3.26
N LEU A 126 -3.87 -7.61 2.12
CA LEU A 126 -4.55 -6.32 1.93
C LEU A 126 -6.07 -6.46 1.81
N ILE A 127 -6.59 -7.59 1.32
CA ILE A 127 -8.03 -7.82 1.19
C ILE A 127 -8.78 -7.65 2.53
N PRO A 128 -8.41 -8.34 3.64
CA PRO A 128 -9.08 -8.15 4.92
C PRO A 128 -8.88 -6.73 5.50
N LEU A 129 -7.76 -6.05 5.22
CA LEU A 129 -7.56 -4.67 5.64
C LEU A 129 -8.56 -3.74 4.94
N ALA A 130 -8.71 -3.87 3.62
CA ALA A 130 -9.63 -3.05 2.83
C ALA A 130 -11.09 -3.33 3.20
N SER A 131 -11.51 -4.61 3.24
CA SER A 131 -12.88 -5.03 3.54
C SER A 131 -13.33 -4.62 4.95
N THR A 132 -12.43 -4.57 5.93
CA THR A 132 -12.73 -4.15 7.30
C THR A 132 -12.55 -2.65 7.56
N SER A 133 -12.20 -1.86 6.54
CA SER A 133 -11.91 -0.42 6.68
C SER A 133 -13.16 0.47 6.76
N THR A 134 -14.37 -0.07 6.96
CA THR A 134 -15.60 0.70 7.11
C THR A 134 -16.01 0.89 8.58
N ASN A 135 -16.73 1.98 8.89
CA ASN A 135 -17.26 2.20 10.24
C ASN A 135 -18.21 1.07 10.67
N LYS A 136 -18.99 0.52 9.71
CA LYS A 136 -19.89 -0.61 9.95
C LYS A 136 -19.13 -1.86 10.38
N MET A 137 -18.01 -2.15 9.75
CA MET A 137 -17.16 -3.30 10.10
C MET A 137 -16.45 -3.11 11.44
N ILE A 138 -16.00 -1.91 11.77
CA ILE A 138 -15.41 -1.62 13.10
C ILE A 138 -16.43 -1.90 14.20
N LYS A 139 -17.68 -1.47 14.02
CA LYS A 139 -18.78 -1.74 14.98
C LYS A 139 -19.10 -3.23 15.07
N ARG A 140 -19.14 -3.96 13.94
CA ARG A 140 -19.46 -5.39 13.87
C ARG A 140 -18.39 -6.28 14.52
N LEU A 141 -17.11 -6.01 14.22
CA LEU A 141 -15.98 -6.82 14.71
C LEU A 141 -15.56 -6.47 16.14
N GLY A 142 -15.87 -5.26 16.59
CA GLY A 142 -15.30 -4.66 17.78
C GLY A 142 -13.86 -4.19 17.56
N PHE A 143 -13.45 -3.18 18.32
CA PHE A 143 -12.17 -2.52 18.15
C PHE A 143 -10.95 -3.46 18.33
N LYS A 144 -11.05 -4.44 19.27
CA LYS A 144 -9.94 -5.37 19.55
C LYS A 144 -9.62 -6.27 18.35
N LEU A 145 -10.64 -6.90 17.75
CA LEU A 145 -10.45 -7.79 16.58
C LEU A 145 -10.07 -6.97 15.35
N TRP A 146 -10.75 -5.85 15.09
CA TRP A 146 -10.41 -4.94 14.03
C TRP A 146 -8.93 -4.50 14.07
N LYS A 147 -8.42 -4.17 15.26
CA LYS A 147 -7.02 -3.80 15.45
C LYS A 147 -6.06 -4.95 15.16
N LYS A 148 -6.41 -6.20 15.54
CA LYS A 148 -5.60 -7.41 15.21
C LYS A 148 -5.48 -7.59 13.69
N ILE A 149 -6.60 -7.49 12.96
CA ILE A 149 -6.59 -7.58 11.49
C ILE A 149 -5.70 -6.49 10.90
N HIS A 150 -5.80 -5.25 11.40
CA HIS A 150 -5.01 -4.13 10.87
C HIS A 150 -3.50 -4.20 11.18
N TYR A 151 -3.06 -5.14 12.01
CA TYR A 151 -1.63 -5.45 12.14
C TYR A 151 -1.05 -6.16 10.89
N LEU A 152 -1.89 -6.72 10.01
CA LEU A 152 -1.43 -7.28 8.73
C LEU A 152 -0.74 -6.25 7.84
N ILE A 153 -0.92 -4.95 8.08
CA ILE A 153 -0.18 -3.90 7.35
C ILE A 153 1.34 -4.04 7.51
N TYR A 154 1.83 -4.63 8.59
CA TYR A 154 3.27 -4.83 8.81
C TYR A 154 3.86 -5.89 7.89
N PRO A 155 3.37 -7.14 7.86
CA PRO A 155 3.82 -8.12 6.87
C PRO A 155 3.54 -7.67 5.44
N VAL A 156 2.45 -6.96 5.15
CA VAL A 156 2.19 -6.36 3.82
C VAL A 156 3.35 -5.46 3.40
N ALA A 157 3.77 -4.52 4.25
CA ALA A 157 4.85 -3.59 3.91
C ALA A 157 6.19 -4.30 3.68
N ILE A 158 6.49 -5.31 4.50
CA ILE A 158 7.72 -6.12 4.35
C ILE A 158 7.68 -6.90 3.04
N LEU A 159 6.60 -7.66 2.79
CA LEU A 159 6.46 -8.48 1.58
C LEU A 159 6.43 -7.65 0.31
N ALA A 160 5.75 -6.49 0.31
CA ALA A 160 5.74 -5.58 -0.83
C ALA A 160 7.13 -5.01 -1.14
N SER A 161 7.91 -4.65 -0.12
CA SER A 161 9.29 -4.19 -0.32
C SER A 161 10.22 -5.31 -0.80
N MET A 162 10.04 -6.55 -0.30
CA MET A 162 10.78 -7.72 -0.78
C MET A 162 10.42 -8.07 -2.22
N HIS A 163 9.12 -8.00 -2.58
CA HIS A 163 8.65 -8.16 -3.96
C HIS A 163 9.40 -7.21 -4.89
N PHE A 164 9.42 -5.93 -4.57
CA PHE A 164 10.12 -4.92 -5.38
C PHE A 164 11.64 -5.15 -5.43
N TYR A 165 12.28 -5.45 -4.29
CA TYR A 165 13.71 -5.69 -4.22
C TYR A 165 14.16 -6.90 -5.05
N VAL A 166 13.39 -7.99 -5.06
CA VAL A 166 13.74 -9.21 -5.80
C VAL A 166 13.39 -9.08 -7.28
N LEU A 167 12.35 -8.32 -7.63
CA LEU A 167 11.95 -8.03 -9.01
C LEU A 167 13.04 -7.29 -9.77
N VAL A 168 13.57 -6.21 -9.19
CA VAL A 168 14.57 -5.34 -9.84
C VAL A 168 15.93 -6.03 -9.84
N ARG A 169 16.51 -6.25 -11.03
CA ARG A 169 17.79 -6.96 -11.19
C ARG A 169 18.99 -6.03 -11.38
N ALA A 170 18.81 -4.93 -12.12
CA ALA A 170 19.91 -4.05 -12.51
C ALA A 170 20.27 -3.05 -11.41
N ASP A 171 19.52 -1.98 -11.25
CA ASP A 171 19.79 -0.96 -10.24
C ASP A 171 18.84 -1.11 -9.05
N LYS A 172 19.39 -1.53 -7.92
CA LYS A 172 18.64 -1.73 -6.67
C LYS A 172 18.58 -0.51 -5.76
N THR A 173 19.03 0.64 -6.22
CA THR A 173 19.05 1.87 -5.41
C THR A 173 17.65 2.23 -4.93
N GLU A 174 16.68 2.28 -5.83
CA GLU A 174 15.29 2.63 -5.48
C GLU A 174 14.65 1.59 -4.55
N PRO A 175 14.67 0.27 -4.84
CA PRO A 175 14.17 -0.75 -3.91
C PRO A 175 14.79 -0.69 -2.51
N VAL A 176 16.11 -0.48 -2.40
CA VAL A 176 16.82 -0.37 -1.12
C VAL A 176 16.37 0.85 -0.32
N ILE A 177 16.16 2.00 -0.98
CA ILE A 177 15.65 3.21 -0.32
C ILE A 177 14.26 2.95 0.27
N TYR A 178 13.31 2.38 -0.51
CA TYR A 178 11.96 2.07 -0.01
C TYR A 178 11.98 1.06 1.13
N MET A 179 12.80 0.00 1.01
CA MET A 179 12.97 -0.99 2.08
C MET A 179 13.54 -0.34 3.35
N GLY A 180 14.55 0.50 3.23
CA GLY A 180 15.13 1.26 4.34
C GLY A 180 14.10 2.13 5.06
N ILE A 181 13.27 2.86 4.32
CA ILE A 181 12.19 3.68 4.88
C ILE A 181 11.20 2.80 5.66
N ILE A 182 10.79 1.66 5.10
CA ILE A 182 9.85 0.73 5.77
C ILE A 182 10.48 0.19 7.06
N ILE A 183 11.73 -0.26 7.02
CA ILE A 183 12.45 -0.76 8.20
C ILE A 183 12.50 0.31 9.29
N LEU A 184 12.89 1.54 8.97
CA LEU A 184 12.93 2.65 9.92
C LEU A 184 11.58 2.93 10.55
N LEU A 185 10.50 2.94 9.76
CA LEU A 185 9.13 3.15 10.26
C LEU A 185 8.68 2.03 11.19
N LEU A 186 9.03 0.77 10.89
CA LEU A 186 8.69 -0.39 11.70
C LEU A 186 9.50 -0.41 12.99
N LEU A 187 10.80 -0.18 12.94
CA LEU A 187 11.68 -0.09 14.11
C LEU A 187 11.23 1.02 15.07
N HIS A 188 10.89 2.21 14.55
CA HIS A 188 10.34 3.28 15.38
C HIS A 188 9.08 2.85 16.14
N ARG A 189 8.20 2.06 15.52
CA ARG A 189 6.98 1.57 16.17
C ARG A 189 7.26 0.51 17.22
N ILE A 190 8.19 -0.40 16.96
CA ILE A 190 8.62 -1.41 17.93
C ILE A 190 9.23 -0.72 19.14
N PHE A 191 10.18 0.19 18.92
CA PHE A 191 10.83 0.97 19.99
C PHE A 191 9.80 1.71 20.84
N LYS A 192 8.87 2.43 20.20
CA LYS A 192 7.82 3.16 20.90
C LYS A 192 6.89 2.25 21.71
N ARG A 193 6.65 1.01 21.27
CA ARG A 193 5.86 0.04 22.00
C ARG A 193 6.60 -0.46 23.25
N LEU A 194 7.91 -0.68 23.15
CA LEU A 194 8.76 -1.14 24.23
C LEU A 194 9.00 -0.07 25.30
N THR A 195 9.11 1.20 24.86
CA THR A 195 9.36 2.33 25.75
C THR A 195 8.10 2.96 26.38
N ARG A 196 6.90 2.50 26.02
CA ARG A 196 5.68 2.91 26.71
C ARG A 196 5.71 2.30 28.12
N PRO A 197 5.68 3.11 29.20
CA PRO A 197 5.49 2.58 30.55
C PRO A 197 4.21 1.74 30.53
N GLN A 198 4.28 0.54 31.06
CA GLN A 198 3.08 -0.24 31.40
C GLN A 198 2.44 0.49 32.58
N LEU A 199 1.70 1.56 32.29
CA LEU A 199 0.81 2.16 33.27
C LEU A 199 -0.24 1.10 33.59
N ALA A 200 -0.11 0.59 34.81
CA ALA A 200 -0.90 -0.37 35.54
C ALA A 200 -2.25 -0.75 34.90
N GLN A 201 -2.45 -2.04 34.86
CA GLN A 201 -3.73 -2.70 34.71
C GLN A 201 -4.71 -2.26 35.80
#